data_ea972d649a7af881b3410cda239c2104
#
_entry.id   ea972d649a7af881b3410cda239c2104
#
_cell.length_a   1.000
_cell.length_b   1.000
_cell.length_c   1.000
_cell.angle_alpha   90.00
_cell.angle_beta   90.00
_cell.angle_gamma   90.00
#
_symmetry.space_group_name_H-M   'P 1'
#
loop_
_entity.id
_entity.type
_entity.pdbx_description
1 polymer ?
#
loop_
_entity_poly.entity_id
_entity_poly.type
_entity_poly.pdbx_seq_one_letter_code
_entity_poly.pdbx_strand_id
1 'polypeptide(L)'
;SRGLGDVYKIQALKKEDHRQLSKLLTSDGKKLNDNQAHAYLRFLKNEGKLNELSQDLKDSLKNLKTSKAKTHTISINQLAIIKIEKNGKRFGVFDHYTFNIPKYSIAMYSHDDGKINYDYNGQTHTINLKKDESVEVGTFPLGNYQLDAKKQVGNQTFKGNITILMTPARSIVKENFKEKRFMIKPNHTYKVNDIKLFINNKVDERFDENKVYGPYNSNDNIMVHLEGKIGKHTVKTNSERVGLPEGTEEYKTIELSFNSEEINKYEDESNESDDSSGSDKDDKEKKDRDDGDKGTSEDHKSKEDEDKEDKEDNTEKRVKADLTQTEAINIIKKYENDKFESKDYSFELQPYQSSGENIVKVKNNKGKLVYTYRINTPIKFIYKTDSDNNYISSGVYEGI
;
A
#
# COMPACT_ATOMS: atom_id res chain seq x y z
N SER A 1 53.89 1.39 -9.45
CA SER A 1 52.83 1.42 -8.42
C SER A 1 51.47 1.66 -9.07
N ARG A 2 50.76 0.57 -9.31
CA ARG A 2 49.39 0.54 -9.80
C ARG A 2 48.51 1.32 -8.83
N GLY A 3 47.63 2.16 -9.34
CA GLY A 3 46.79 3.10 -8.62
C GLY A 3 46.30 2.58 -7.26
N LEU A 4 47.00 2.89 -6.20
CA LEU A 4 46.64 2.49 -4.83
C LEU A 4 45.17 2.85 -4.48
N GLY A 5 44.71 4.01 -4.97
CA GLY A 5 43.38 4.46 -4.71
C GLY A 5 42.25 3.57 -5.29
N ASP A 6 42.46 2.97 -6.45
CA ASP A 6 41.45 2.12 -7.09
C ASP A 6 41.33 0.75 -6.41
N VAL A 7 42.47 0.24 -5.89
CA VAL A 7 42.51 -1.00 -5.10
C VAL A 7 41.77 -0.81 -3.78
N TYR A 8 41.92 0.36 -3.12
CA TYR A 8 41.22 0.67 -1.88
C TYR A 8 39.71 0.76 -2.05
N LYS A 9 39.23 1.33 -3.17
CA LYS A 9 37.78 1.41 -3.47
C LYS A 9 37.17 0.03 -3.59
N ILE A 10 37.80 -0.86 -4.33
CA ILE A 10 37.34 -2.24 -4.52
C ILE A 10 37.42 -3.04 -3.22
N GLN A 11 38.45 -2.84 -2.40
CA GLN A 11 38.58 -3.50 -1.12
C GLN A 11 37.52 -2.98 -0.12
N ALA A 12 37.22 -1.70 -0.12
CA ALA A 12 36.17 -1.10 0.71
C ALA A 12 34.78 -1.67 0.38
N LEU A 13 34.47 -1.90 -0.88
CA LEU A 13 33.25 -2.59 -1.30
C LEU A 13 33.20 -4.03 -0.78
N LYS A 14 34.28 -4.79 -0.96
CA LYS A 14 34.35 -6.19 -0.49
C LYS A 14 34.22 -6.33 1.00
N LYS A 15 34.75 -5.38 1.76
CA LYS A 15 34.70 -5.36 3.23
C LYS A 15 33.43 -4.70 3.78
N GLU A 16 32.54 -4.21 2.90
CA GLU A 16 31.37 -3.45 3.28
C GLU A 16 31.68 -2.24 4.20
N ASP A 17 32.82 -1.62 3.94
CA ASP A 17 33.33 -0.51 4.73
C ASP A 17 32.72 0.81 4.25
N HIS A 18 31.54 1.16 4.78
CA HIS A 18 30.83 2.38 4.40
C HIS A 18 31.59 3.66 4.73
N ARG A 19 32.41 3.69 5.79
CA ARG A 19 33.21 4.85 6.13
C ARG A 19 34.33 5.10 5.13
N GLN A 20 34.97 4.04 4.65
CA GLN A 20 35.98 4.15 3.62
C GLN A 20 35.34 4.50 2.26
N LEU A 21 34.17 3.92 1.94
CA LEU A 21 33.44 4.22 0.73
C LEU A 21 32.97 5.68 0.66
N SER A 22 32.57 6.27 1.78
CA SER A 22 32.18 7.69 1.85
C SER A 22 33.32 8.62 1.42
N LYS A 23 34.55 8.22 1.62
CA LYS A 23 35.73 9.01 1.22
C LYS A 23 36.11 8.81 -0.26
N LEU A 24 35.64 7.73 -0.87
CA LEU A 24 36.04 7.28 -2.21
C LEU A 24 34.98 7.48 -3.28
N LEU A 25 33.72 7.46 -2.89
CA LEU A 25 32.57 7.61 -3.81
C LEU A 25 32.06 9.06 -3.82
N THR A 26 31.62 9.49 -4.96
CA THR A 26 31.03 10.82 -5.15
C THR A 26 29.61 10.70 -5.70
N SER A 27 28.84 11.76 -5.53
CA SER A 27 27.58 12.00 -6.23
C SER A 27 27.46 13.48 -6.55
N ASP A 28 27.23 13.84 -7.81
CA ASP A 28 27.30 15.22 -8.30
C ASP A 28 28.58 15.96 -7.90
N GLY A 29 29.73 15.27 -8.00
CA GLY A 29 31.03 15.85 -7.69
C GLY A 29 31.34 16.02 -6.19
N LYS A 30 30.42 15.69 -5.30
CA LYS A 30 30.60 15.73 -3.85
C LYS A 30 30.81 14.33 -3.30
N LYS A 31 31.68 14.18 -2.31
CA LYS A 31 31.84 12.91 -1.62
C LYS A 31 30.54 12.51 -0.92
N LEU A 32 30.22 11.22 -0.94
CA LEU A 32 29.14 10.67 -0.16
C LEU A 32 29.45 10.86 1.33
N ASN A 33 28.43 11.12 2.15
CA ASN A 33 28.57 10.98 3.58
C ASN A 33 28.46 9.50 4.00
N ASP A 34 28.70 9.21 5.27
CA ASP A 34 28.68 7.85 5.80
C ASP A 34 27.30 7.17 5.62
N ASN A 35 26.22 7.89 5.87
CA ASN A 35 24.85 7.37 5.70
C ASN A 35 24.51 7.05 4.24
N GLN A 36 24.94 7.90 3.31
CA GLN A 36 24.75 7.66 1.88
C GLN A 36 25.55 6.46 1.39
N ALA A 37 26.79 6.31 1.85
CA ALA A 37 27.62 5.13 1.53
C ALA A 37 27.00 3.85 2.10
N HIS A 38 26.48 3.89 3.31
CA HIS A 38 25.79 2.76 3.92
C HIS A 38 24.48 2.41 3.16
N ALA A 39 23.73 3.42 2.74
CA ALA A 39 22.53 3.22 1.93
C ALA A 39 22.87 2.55 0.58
N TYR A 40 23.96 2.95 -0.05
CA TYR A 40 24.45 2.35 -1.28
C TYR A 40 24.83 0.87 -1.11
N LEU A 41 25.52 0.53 -0.04
CA LEU A 41 25.84 -0.87 0.29
C LEU A 41 24.57 -1.70 0.51
N ARG A 42 23.58 -1.18 1.23
CA ARG A 42 22.29 -1.87 1.41
C ARG A 42 21.61 -2.15 0.08
N PHE A 43 21.62 -1.18 -0.84
CA PHE A 43 21.09 -1.37 -2.18
C PHE A 43 21.81 -2.50 -2.91
N LEU A 44 23.14 -2.49 -2.94
CA LEU A 44 23.93 -3.51 -3.61
C LEU A 44 23.71 -4.91 -3.03
N LYS A 45 23.60 -5.03 -1.72
CA LYS A 45 23.29 -6.30 -1.04
C LYS A 45 21.92 -6.83 -1.41
N ASN A 46 20.90 -5.96 -1.41
CA ASN A 46 19.55 -6.35 -1.75
C ASN A 46 19.40 -6.79 -3.21
N GLU A 47 20.17 -6.19 -4.12
CA GLU A 47 20.20 -6.60 -5.54
C GLU A 47 21.13 -7.79 -5.81
N GLY A 48 21.83 -8.29 -4.79
CA GLY A 48 22.81 -9.37 -4.96
C GLY A 48 24.02 -9.00 -5.83
N LYS A 49 24.31 -7.67 -5.95
CA LYS A 49 25.34 -7.13 -6.87
C LYS A 49 26.68 -6.84 -6.20
N LEU A 50 26.75 -6.93 -4.87
CA LEU A 50 27.94 -6.49 -4.13
C LEU A 50 29.23 -7.20 -4.56
N ASN A 51 29.17 -8.53 -4.72
CA ASN A 51 30.36 -9.33 -5.13
C ASN A 51 30.74 -9.11 -6.59
N GLU A 52 29.74 -9.05 -7.49
CA GLU A 52 29.98 -8.83 -8.92
C GLU A 52 30.52 -7.44 -9.20
N LEU A 53 30.05 -6.41 -8.49
CA LEU A 53 30.47 -5.03 -8.71
C LEU A 53 31.98 -4.87 -8.55
N SER A 54 32.59 -5.54 -7.59
CA SER A 54 34.04 -5.49 -7.39
C SER A 54 34.80 -5.98 -8.61
N GLN A 55 34.33 -7.04 -9.28
CA GLN A 55 34.93 -7.55 -10.50
C GLN A 55 34.64 -6.64 -11.70
N ASP A 56 33.39 -6.16 -11.84
CA ASP A 56 33.00 -5.26 -12.91
C ASP A 56 33.80 -3.95 -12.86
N LEU A 57 34.10 -3.43 -11.67
CA LEU A 57 34.96 -2.25 -11.50
C LEU A 57 36.38 -2.49 -11.95
N LYS A 58 36.96 -3.66 -11.65
CA LYS A 58 38.30 -4.03 -12.12
C LYS A 58 38.38 -4.09 -13.65
N ASP A 59 37.41 -4.73 -14.28
CA ASP A 59 37.33 -4.88 -15.72
C ASP A 59 37.11 -3.54 -16.41
N SER A 60 36.23 -2.70 -15.84
CA SER A 60 35.97 -1.34 -16.33
C SER A 60 37.19 -0.44 -16.27
N LEU A 61 37.95 -0.48 -15.18
CA LEU A 61 39.21 0.28 -15.06
C LEU A 61 40.28 -0.21 -16.05
N LYS A 62 40.37 -1.53 -16.27
CA LYS A 62 41.28 -2.09 -17.28
C LYS A 62 40.93 -1.60 -18.67
N ASN A 63 39.65 -1.61 -19.03
CA ASN A 63 39.16 -1.15 -20.33
C ASN A 63 39.38 0.37 -20.51
N LEU A 64 39.11 1.20 -19.49
CA LEU A 64 39.34 2.65 -19.56
C LEU A 64 40.83 3.01 -19.71
N LYS A 65 41.74 2.19 -19.18
CA LYS A 65 43.20 2.41 -19.36
C LYS A 65 43.66 2.18 -20.79
N THR A 66 43.02 1.29 -21.51
CA THR A 66 43.44 0.85 -22.87
C THR A 66 42.60 1.50 -23.99
N SER A 67 41.44 2.06 -23.67
CA SER A 67 40.53 2.68 -24.64
C SER A 67 40.64 4.19 -24.65
N LYS A 68 40.09 4.82 -25.70
CA LYS A 68 39.92 6.27 -25.80
C LYS A 68 38.72 6.79 -25.00
N ALA A 69 37.88 5.90 -24.45
CA ALA A 69 36.74 6.25 -23.67
C ALA A 69 37.16 6.94 -22.36
N LYS A 70 36.44 8.01 -21.99
CA LYS A 70 36.68 8.76 -20.77
C LYS A 70 35.78 8.31 -19.62
N THR A 71 34.69 7.63 -19.94
CA THR A 71 33.67 7.23 -18.98
C THR A 71 33.21 5.80 -19.24
N HIS A 72 32.78 5.13 -18.18
CA HIS A 72 32.09 3.85 -18.24
C HIS A 72 31.02 3.78 -17.16
N THR A 73 29.82 3.33 -17.54
CA THR A 73 28.68 3.19 -16.61
C THR A 73 28.37 1.72 -16.42
N ILE A 74 28.27 1.30 -15.16
CA ILE A 74 27.78 -0.01 -14.78
C ILE A 74 26.31 0.11 -14.40
N SER A 75 25.49 -0.80 -14.90
CA SER A 75 24.04 -0.80 -14.70
C SER A 75 23.53 -2.17 -14.25
N ILE A 76 22.38 -2.18 -13.56
CA ILE A 76 21.59 -3.36 -13.27
C ILE A 76 20.24 -3.17 -13.96
N ASN A 77 19.87 -4.06 -14.91
CA ASN A 77 18.60 -3.96 -15.62
C ASN A 77 18.29 -2.53 -16.11
N GLN A 78 19.25 -1.90 -16.78
CA GLN A 78 19.20 -0.53 -17.31
C GLN A 78 19.23 0.59 -16.25
N LEU A 79 19.22 0.29 -14.95
CA LEU A 79 19.46 1.27 -13.91
C LEU A 79 20.97 1.50 -13.76
N ALA A 80 21.44 2.71 -14.04
CA ALA A 80 22.82 3.07 -13.78
C ALA A 80 23.11 3.05 -12.27
N ILE A 81 24.15 2.33 -11.86
CA ILE A 81 24.51 2.20 -10.45
C ILE A 81 25.82 2.89 -10.09
N ILE A 82 26.73 3.04 -11.03
CA ILE A 82 27.99 3.75 -10.86
C ILE A 82 28.53 4.19 -12.21
N LYS A 83 29.08 5.39 -12.26
CA LYS A 83 29.77 5.96 -13.41
C LYS A 83 31.23 6.19 -13.06
N ILE A 84 32.12 5.58 -13.79
CA ILE A 84 33.56 5.76 -13.66
C ILE A 84 34.00 6.82 -14.68
N GLU A 85 34.71 7.83 -14.21
CA GLU A 85 35.23 8.92 -15.05
C GLU A 85 36.73 9.03 -14.92
N LYS A 86 37.42 9.12 -16.06
CA LYS A 86 38.86 9.38 -16.13
C LYS A 86 39.08 10.89 -16.10
N ASN A 87 39.61 11.42 -14.99
CA ASN A 87 39.78 12.85 -14.74
C ASN A 87 41.25 13.27 -14.81
N GLY A 88 41.87 13.08 -15.97
CA GLY A 88 43.23 13.49 -16.19
C GLY A 88 44.27 12.65 -15.39
N LYS A 89 45.42 13.27 -15.10
CA LYS A 89 46.52 12.63 -14.39
C LYS A 89 46.79 13.30 -13.05
N ARG A 90 46.95 12.52 -12.02
CA ARG A 90 47.43 12.97 -10.71
C ARG A 90 48.96 12.92 -10.68
N PHE A 91 49.59 13.99 -10.20
CA PHE A 91 51.07 14.13 -10.25
C PHE A 91 51.68 13.99 -11.64
N GLY A 92 50.91 14.30 -12.70
CA GLY A 92 51.39 14.26 -14.08
C GLY A 92 51.61 12.88 -14.70
N VAL A 93 51.52 11.81 -13.92
CA VAL A 93 51.92 10.46 -14.36
C VAL A 93 50.80 9.42 -14.19
N PHE A 94 49.98 9.51 -13.15
CA PHE A 94 48.98 8.49 -12.83
C PHE A 94 47.59 8.90 -13.26
N ASP A 95 46.88 8.03 -13.99
CA ASP A 95 45.48 8.26 -14.31
C ASP A 95 44.64 8.38 -13.02
N HIS A 96 43.83 9.41 -12.96
CA HIS A 96 42.90 9.64 -11.85
C HIS A 96 41.46 9.30 -12.26
N TYR A 97 40.80 8.46 -11.48
CA TYR A 97 39.43 8.05 -11.73
C TYR A 97 38.51 8.49 -10.59
N THR A 98 37.34 9.01 -10.94
CA THR A 98 36.23 9.24 -10.00
C THR A 98 35.16 8.21 -10.20
N PHE A 99 34.51 7.84 -9.09
CA PHE A 99 33.43 6.86 -9.02
C PHE A 99 32.20 7.58 -8.56
N ASN A 100 31.32 7.87 -9.48
CA ASN A 100 30.15 8.69 -9.23
C ASN A 100 28.88 7.85 -9.16
N ILE A 101 28.15 8.02 -8.06
CA ILE A 101 26.88 7.34 -7.82
C ILE A 101 25.75 8.24 -8.34
N PRO A 102 24.89 7.75 -9.27
CA PRO A 102 23.79 8.53 -9.79
C PRO A 102 22.77 8.89 -8.71
N LYS A 103 22.12 10.04 -8.87
CA LYS A 103 20.97 10.45 -8.07
C LYS A 103 19.67 10.13 -8.80
N TYR A 104 18.66 9.80 -8.01
CA TYR A 104 17.32 9.52 -8.50
C TYR A 104 16.28 10.30 -7.72
N SER A 105 15.31 10.85 -8.44
CA SER A 105 14.13 11.47 -7.85
C SER A 105 13.16 10.40 -7.37
N ILE A 106 12.70 10.54 -6.14
CA ILE A 106 11.84 9.58 -5.47
C ILE A 106 10.47 10.18 -5.25
N ALA A 107 9.44 9.44 -5.61
CA ALA A 107 8.05 9.79 -5.38
C ALA A 107 7.37 8.71 -4.52
N MET A 108 6.32 9.09 -3.80
CA MET A 108 5.47 8.20 -3.04
C MET A 108 4.01 8.47 -3.33
N TYR A 109 3.18 7.43 -3.21
CA TYR A 109 1.74 7.57 -3.23
C TYR A 109 1.22 7.82 -1.82
N SER A 110 0.36 8.82 -1.65
CA SER A 110 -0.21 9.18 -0.35
C SER A 110 -1.67 8.76 -0.24
N HIS A 111 -2.04 8.19 0.91
CA HIS A 111 -3.42 7.91 1.29
C HIS A 111 -4.03 9.01 2.16
N ASP A 112 -3.25 9.98 2.58
CA ASP A 112 -3.65 11.05 3.49
C ASP A 112 -3.33 12.42 2.89
N ASP A 113 -4.13 13.42 3.28
CA ASP A 113 -3.76 14.82 3.18
C ASP A 113 -2.96 15.22 4.42
N GLY A 114 -1.86 15.91 4.24
CA GLY A 114 -1.01 16.34 5.33
C GLY A 114 0.42 16.59 4.91
N LYS A 115 1.35 16.29 5.81
CA LYS A 115 2.78 16.44 5.50
C LYS A 115 3.61 15.43 6.27
N ILE A 116 4.76 15.08 5.70
CA ILE A 116 5.84 14.36 6.36
C ILE A 116 7.07 15.26 6.38
N ASN A 117 7.64 15.48 7.55
CA ASN A 117 8.96 16.07 7.72
C ASN A 117 9.95 14.96 8.00
N TYR A 118 10.98 14.84 7.17
CA TYR A 118 12.03 13.85 7.38
C TYR A 118 13.40 14.50 7.49
N ASP A 119 14.30 13.86 8.22
CA ASP A 119 15.66 14.32 8.43
C ASP A 119 16.59 13.61 7.46
N TYR A 120 17.35 14.41 6.71
CA TYR A 120 18.34 13.94 5.77
C TYR A 120 19.54 14.90 5.71
N ASN A 121 20.73 14.38 5.90
CA ASN A 121 21.98 15.16 5.90
C ASN A 121 21.96 16.34 6.88
N GLY A 122 21.39 16.17 8.06
CA GLY A 122 21.30 17.19 9.08
C GLY A 122 20.30 18.30 8.79
N GLN A 123 19.46 18.14 7.79
CA GLN A 123 18.40 19.09 7.42
C GLN A 123 17.04 18.38 7.46
N THR A 124 16.01 19.16 7.78
CA THR A 124 14.62 18.71 7.74
C THR A 124 14.01 19.07 6.39
N HIS A 125 13.44 18.07 5.72
CA HIS A 125 12.75 18.20 4.44
C HIS A 125 11.26 17.93 4.62
N THR A 126 10.42 18.59 3.84
CA THR A 126 8.96 18.45 3.92
C THR A 126 8.41 17.80 2.66
N ILE A 127 7.59 16.75 2.84
CA ILE A 127 6.77 16.15 1.81
C ILE A 127 5.34 16.66 2.03
N ASN A 128 4.76 17.33 1.07
CA ASN A 128 3.37 17.73 1.12
C ASN A 128 2.51 16.59 0.57
N LEU A 129 1.76 15.95 1.46
CA LEU A 129 0.89 14.83 1.12
C LEU A 129 -0.42 15.33 0.53
N LYS A 130 -0.87 14.66 -0.51
CA LYS A 130 -2.19 14.86 -1.09
C LYS A 130 -2.85 13.51 -1.30
N LYS A 131 -4.03 13.38 -0.72
CA LYS A 131 -4.78 12.11 -0.71
C LYS A 131 -4.97 11.56 -2.11
N ASP A 132 -4.64 10.28 -2.28
CA ASP A 132 -4.75 9.52 -3.52
C ASP A 132 -3.92 10.08 -4.69
N GLU A 133 -2.83 10.79 -4.38
CA GLU A 133 -1.88 11.31 -5.38
C GLU A 133 -0.45 10.89 -5.08
N SER A 134 0.36 10.82 -6.14
CA SER A 134 1.80 10.70 -6.03
C SER A 134 2.42 12.06 -5.72
N VAL A 135 3.33 12.10 -4.75
CA VAL A 135 4.04 13.30 -4.33
C VAL A 135 5.54 13.07 -4.35
N GLU A 136 6.31 14.13 -4.61
CA GLU A 136 7.76 14.06 -4.59
C GLU A 136 8.27 13.96 -3.15
N VAL A 137 9.19 13.02 -2.92
CA VAL A 137 9.90 12.85 -1.64
C VAL A 137 11.20 13.65 -1.64
N GLY A 138 12.00 13.50 -2.68
CA GLY A 138 13.29 14.15 -2.83
C GLY A 138 14.17 13.44 -3.86
N THR A 139 15.42 13.92 -3.98
CA THR A 139 16.43 13.34 -4.86
C THR A 139 17.60 12.85 -4.03
N PHE A 140 17.96 11.58 -4.23
CA PHE A 140 18.94 10.88 -3.40
C PHE A 140 19.97 10.15 -4.28
N PRO A 141 21.23 10.07 -3.88
CA PRO A 141 22.16 9.10 -4.45
C PRO A 141 21.58 7.70 -4.32
N LEU A 142 21.80 6.86 -5.32
CA LEU A 142 21.34 5.48 -5.33
C LEU A 142 21.63 4.79 -3.99
N GLY A 143 20.59 4.26 -3.36
CA GLY A 143 20.71 3.61 -2.06
C GLY A 143 19.36 3.26 -1.46
N ASN A 144 19.39 2.50 -0.38
CA ASN A 144 18.23 2.18 0.43
C ASN A 144 18.35 2.94 1.76
N TYR A 145 17.38 3.81 2.01
CA TYR A 145 17.41 4.75 3.13
C TYR A 145 16.33 4.43 4.15
N GLN A 146 16.64 4.68 5.42
CA GLN A 146 15.68 4.78 6.49
C GLN A 146 15.87 6.14 7.15
N LEU A 147 14.87 7.00 7.04
CA LEU A 147 14.95 8.40 7.44
C LEU A 147 13.97 8.66 8.57
N ASP A 148 14.47 9.19 9.69
CA ASP A 148 13.60 9.61 10.79
C ASP A 148 12.64 10.68 10.30
N ALA A 149 11.38 10.57 10.69
CA ALA A 149 10.33 11.41 10.19
C ALA A 149 9.22 11.66 11.21
N LYS A 150 8.48 12.74 10.98
CA LYS A 150 7.23 13.06 11.64
C LYS A 150 6.17 13.30 10.59
N LYS A 151 5.01 12.66 10.76
CA LYS A 151 3.85 12.83 9.91
C LYS A 151 2.79 13.64 10.63
N GLN A 152 2.20 14.60 9.93
CA GLN A 152 1.07 15.37 10.42
C GLN A 152 -0.13 15.19 9.50
N VAL A 153 -1.25 14.74 10.07
CA VAL A 153 -2.55 14.63 9.41
C VAL A 153 -3.58 15.32 10.29
N GLY A 154 -4.20 16.39 9.78
CA GLY A 154 -5.06 17.23 10.60
C GLY A 154 -4.32 17.79 11.83
N ASN A 155 -4.88 17.56 13.01
CA ASN A 155 -4.30 17.99 14.28
C ASN A 155 -3.40 16.93 14.93
N GLN A 156 -3.16 15.81 14.27
CA GLN A 156 -2.40 14.70 14.84
C GLN A 156 -0.99 14.63 14.25
N THR A 157 -0.03 14.32 15.11
CA THR A 157 1.37 14.14 14.74
C THR A 157 1.83 12.74 15.13
N PHE A 158 2.49 12.06 14.19
CA PHE A 158 3.02 10.72 14.35
C PHE A 158 4.54 10.74 14.20
N LYS A 159 5.24 10.10 15.13
CA LYS A 159 6.69 9.88 15.02
C LYS A 159 6.97 8.52 14.42
N GLY A 160 7.98 8.46 13.60
CA GLY A 160 8.41 7.22 12.97
C GLY A 160 9.53 7.46 11.98
N ASN A 161 9.47 6.77 10.88
CA ASN A 161 10.44 6.90 9.80
C ASN A 161 9.79 6.60 8.44
N ILE A 162 10.49 6.96 7.38
CA ILE A 162 10.21 6.49 6.03
C ILE A 162 11.37 5.62 5.55
N THR A 163 11.05 4.55 4.87
CA THR A 163 12.02 3.67 4.21
C THR A 163 11.93 3.90 2.71
N ILE A 164 13.06 4.19 2.08
CA ILE A 164 13.19 4.32 0.64
C ILE A 164 13.96 3.11 0.13
N LEU A 165 13.33 2.33 -0.74
CA LEU A 165 13.91 1.18 -1.39
C LEU A 165 13.98 1.45 -2.89
N MET A 166 15.20 1.59 -3.41
CA MET A 166 15.42 1.77 -4.83
C MET A 166 15.60 0.42 -5.51
N THR A 167 14.94 0.24 -6.65
CA THR A 167 15.06 -0.96 -7.47
C THR A 167 15.25 -0.58 -8.93
N PRO A 168 15.75 -1.49 -9.79
CA PRO A 168 15.90 -1.19 -11.21
C PRO A 168 14.62 -0.78 -11.91
N ALA A 169 13.48 -1.30 -11.47
CA ALA A 169 12.19 -0.98 -12.08
C ALA A 169 11.56 0.29 -11.48
N ARG A 170 11.62 0.47 -10.16
CA ARG A 170 10.97 1.59 -9.46
C ARG A 170 11.47 1.71 -8.01
N SER A 171 11.33 2.93 -7.46
CA SER A 171 11.56 3.15 -6.04
C SER A 171 10.27 2.98 -5.25
N ILE A 172 10.38 2.40 -4.06
CA ILE A 172 9.29 2.18 -3.13
C ILE A 172 9.57 2.99 -1.87
N VAL A 173 8.57 3.74 -1.43
CA VAL A 173 8.63 4.45 -0.15
C VAL A 173 7.60 3.82 0.78
N LYS A 174 8.07 3.37 1.94
CA LYS A 174 7.23 2.82 3.00
C LYS A 174 7.18 3.77 4.17
N GLU A 175 5.97 4.09 4.61
CA GLU A 175 5.72 4.86 5.83
C GLU A 175 5.72 3.91 7.04
N ASN A 176 6.52 4.22 8.06
CA ASN A 176 6.62 3.45 9.29
C ASN A 176 6.27 4.37 10.48
N PHE A 177 4.97 4.66 10.61
CA PHE A 177 4.41 5.44 11.71
C PHE A 177 3.47 4.57 12.54
N LYS A 178 3.45 4.79 13.85
CA LYS A 178 2.52 4.10 14.74
C LYS A 178 1.17 4.79 14.71
N GLU A 179 0.29 4.30 13.85
CA GLU A 179 -1.04 4.83 13.60
C GLU A 179 -2.10 3.78 13.91
N LYS A 180 -3.21 4.21 14.53
CA LYS A 180 -4.42 3.40 14.65
C LYS A 180 -5.35 3.71 13.50
N ARG A 181 -5.75 2.69 12.78
CA ARG A 181 -6.78 2.74 11.73
C ARG A 181 -7.73 1.58 11.93
N PHE A 182 -8.98 1.78 11.61
CA PHE A 182 -9.98 0.74 11.75
C PHE A 182 -11.05 0.80 10.67
N MET A 183 -11.63 -0.35 10.42
CA MET A 183 -12.82 -0.54 9.61
C MET A 183 -13.88 -1.20 10.49
N ILE A 184 -15.13 -0.80 10.34
CA ILE A 184 -16.24 -1.38 11.08
C ILE A 184 -16.91 -2.48 10.25
N LYS A 185 -17.11 -3.64 10.86
CA LYS A 185 -17.94 -4.71 10.35
C LYS A 185 -19.22 -4.76 11.21
N PRO A 186 -20.35 -4.21 10.73
CA PRO A 186 -21.58 -4.20 11.50
C PRO A 186 -22.31 -5.55 11.38
N ASN A 187 -22.93 -5.97 12.47
CA ASN A 187 -23.79 -7.15 12.51
C ASN A 187 -25.18 -6.77 12.99
N HIS A 188 -26.20 -7.49 12.51
CA HIS A 188 -27.61 -7.28 12.87
C HIS A 188 -28.10 -5.86 12.58
N THR A 189 -27.83 -5.36 11.37
CA THR A 189 -28.23 -4.02 10.93
C THR A 189 -29.63 -3.96 10.30
N TYR A 190 -30.27 -5.11 10.10
CA TYR A 190 -31.61 -5.17 9.51
C TYR A 190 -32.60 -4.35 10.34
N LYS A 191 -33.46 -3.58 9.68
CA LYS A 191 -34.44 -2.69 10.29
C LYS A 191 -33.85 -1.51 11.10
N VAL A 192 -32.53 -1.41 11.23
CA VAL A 192 -31.88 -0.27 11.86
C VAL A 192 -31.60 0.81 10.82
N ASN A 193 -32.15 2.01 11.06
CA ASN A 193 -32.00 3.16 10.18
C ASN A 193 -31.08 4.21 10.80
N ASP A 194 -30.57 5.11 9.95
CA ASP A 194 -29.78 6.28 10.37
C ASP A 194 -28.61 5.90 11.28
N ILE A 195 -27.85 4.89 10.85
CA ILE A 195 -26.70 4.38 11.60
C ILE A 195 -25.57 5.41 11.56
N LYS A 196 -25.09 5.78 12.75
CA LYS A 196 -23.98 6.71 12.95
C LYS A 196 -22.87 6.07 13.76
N LEU A 197 -21.64 6.43 13.42
CA LEU A 197 -20.46 6.03 14.17
C LEU A 197 -20.22 7.01 15.32
N PHE A 198 -19.97 6.46 16.50
CA PHE A 198 -19.57 7.20 17.70
C PHE A 198 -18.15 6.82 18.06
N ILE A 199 -17.30 7.81 18.18
CA ILE A 199 -15.92 7.68 18.65
C ILE A 199 -15.80 8.42 19.96
N ASN A 200 -15.42 7.71 21.03
CA ASN A 200 -15.36 8.25 22.39
C ASN A 200 -16.66 8.97 22.81
N ASN A 201 -17.81 8.35 22.51
CA ASN A 201 -19.18 8.86 22.77
C ASN A 201 -19.54 10.16 22.03
N LYS A 202 -18.81 10.54 21.01
CA LYS A 202 -19.14 11.66 20.13
C LYS A 202 -19.46 11.16 18.74
N VAL A 203 -20.52 11.73 18.15
CA VAL A 203 -20.83 11.45 16.74
C VAL A 203 -19.67 11.91 15.89
N ASP A 204 -19.11 10.98 15.11
CA ASP A 204 -18.08 11.31 14.15
C ASP A 204 -18.74 11.72 12.83
N GLU A 205 -19.48 10.77 12.23
CA GLU A 205 -20.18 10.99 10.97
C GLU A 205 -21.20 9.87 10.72
N ARG A 206 -21.94 9.99 9.61
CA ARG A 206 -22.74 8.88 9.10
C ARG A 206 -21.82 7.68 8.85
N PHE A 207 -22.22 6.52 9.35
CA PHE A 207 -21.43 5.30 9.21
C PHE A 207 -21.30 4.86 7.75
N ASP A 208 -20.09 4.51 7.36
CA ASP A 208 -19.74 3.89 6.08
C ASP A 208 -18.94 2.61 6.34
N GLU A 209 -19.50 1.45 5.99
CA GLU A 209 -18.86 0.16 6.21
C GLU A 209 -17.64 -0.11 5.32
N ASN A 210 -17.48 0.65 4.24
CA ASN A 210 -16.36 0.52 3.32
C ASN A 210 -15.22 1.49 3.63
N LYS A 211 -15.35 2.28 4.69
CA LYS A 211 -14.38 3.30 5.04
C LYS A 211 -13.37 2.79 6.07
N VAL A 212 -12.10 3.12 5.84
CA VAL A 212 -11.04 3.02 6.84
C VAL A 212 -10.94 4.34 7.57
N TYR A 213 -11.22 4.31 8.88
CA TYR A 213 -11.18 5.47 9.75
C TYR A 213 -9.79 5.65 10.36
N GLY A 214 -9.40 6.89 10.59
CA GLY A 214 -8.07 7.25 11.08
C GLY A 214 -7.31 8.08 10.06
N PRO A 215 -6.01 8.37 10.30
CA PRO A 215 -5.18 7.80 11.37
C PRO A 215 -5.41 8.46 12.75
N TYR A 216 -5.26 7.67 13.80
CA TYR A 216 -5.23 8.12 15.19
C TYR A 216 -3.89 7.79 15.83
N ASN A 217 -3.44 8.64 16.76
CA ASN A 217 -2.18 8.42 17.45
C ASN A 217 -2.22 7.11 18.26
N SER A 218 -1.09 6.41 18.34
CA SER A 218 -0.97 5.16 19.07
C SER A 218 -1.30 5.28 20.56
N ASN A 219 -1.12 6.45 21.14
CA ASN A 219 -1.40 6.74 22.55
C ASN A 219 -2.86 7.14 22.80
N ASP A 220 -3.63 7.43 21.76
CA ASP A 220 -5.03 7.80 21.90
C ASP A 220 -5.87 6.58 22.26
N ASN A 221 -6.72 6.74 23.26
CA ASN A 221 -7.71 5.74 23.63
C ASN A 221 -8.95 5.92 22.76
N ILE A 222 -9.13 5.03 21.79
CA ILE A 222 -10.23 5.10 20.83
C ILE A 222 -11.23 3.99 21.13
N MET A 223 -12.43 4.37 21.59
CA MET A 223 -13.59 3.51 21.80
C MET A 223 -14.65 3.81 20.75
N VAL A 224 -15.13 2.78 20.09
CA VAL A 224 -16.10 2.93 19.00
C VAL A 224 -17.36 2.11 19.26
N HIS A 225 -18.51 2.66 18.87
CA HIS A 225 -19.79 1.96 18.79
C HIS A 225 -20.66 2.58 17.70
N LEU A 226 -21.68 1.87 17.29
CA LEU A 226 -22.70 2.37 16.38
C LEU A 226 -24.00 2.65 17.14
N GLU A 227 -24.70 3.67 16.72
CA GLU A 227 -26.08 3.94 17.11
C GLU A 227 -26.95 4.07 15.87
N GLY A 228 -28.18 3.61 15.98
CA GLY A 228 -29.17 3.71 14.92
C GLY A 228 -30.57 3.84 15.48
N LYS A 229 -31.59 3.85 14.61
CA LYS A 229 -32.98 4.04 14.99
C LYS A 229 -33.86 2.93 14.45
N ILE A 230 -34.83 2.52 15.30
CA ILE A 230 -35.97 1.69 14.93
C ILE A 230 -37.21 2.44 15.37
N GLY A 231 -37.97 3.02 14.40
CA GLY A 231 -39.05 3.94 14.71
C GLY A 231 -38.54 5.13 15.53
N LYS A 232 -39.07 5.27 16.77
CA LYS A 232 -38.65 6.32 17.71
C LYS A 232 -37.52 5.91 18.66
N HIS A 233 -37.14 4.63 18.65
CA HIS A 233 -36.14 4.08 19.57
C HIS A 233 -34.73 4.19 19.01
N THR A 234 -33.79 4.53 19.90
CA THR A 234 -32.35 4.48 19.58
C THR A 234 -31.78 3.17 20.09
N VAL A 235 -31.10 2.46 19.20
CA VAL A 235 -30.41 1.21 19.53
C VAL A 235 -28.90 1.40 19.38
N LYS A 236 -28.12 0.69 20.18
CA LYS A 236 -26.67 0.78 20.24
C LYS A 236 -26.02 -0.59 20.09
N THR A 237 -24.85 -0.61 19.51
CA THR A 237 -23.99 -1.81 19.50
C THR A 237 -23.17 -1.90 20.78
N ASN A 238 -22.42 -3.02 20.94
CA ASN A 238 -21.30 -3.08 21.85
C ASN A 238 -20.28 -1.97 21.55
N SER A 239 -19.49 -1.61 22.56
CA SER A 239 -18.36 -0.68 22.40
C SER A 239 -17.06 -1.46 22.41
N GLU A 240 -16.19 -1.16 21.46
CA GLU A 240 -14.89 -1.84 21.31
C GLU A 240 -13.74 -0.83 21.28
N ARG A 241 -12.63 -1.22 21.87
CA ARG A 241 -11.39 -0.45 21.83
C ARG A 241 -10.61 -0.76 20.56
N VAL A 242 -10.13 0.27 19.89
CA VAL A 242 -9.27 0.15 18.72
C VAL A 242 -7.82 0.00 19.17
N GLY A 243 -7.21 -1.14 18.83
CA GLY A 243 -5.79 -1.40 19.04
C GLY A 243 -4.93 -0.97 17.85
N LEU A 244 -3.60 -1.08 18.03
CA LEU A 244 -2.67 -0.93 16.92
C LEU A 244 -2.77 -2.14 15.97
N PRO A 245 -2.63 -1.90 14.67
CA PRO A 245 -2.46 -3.00 13.71
C PRO A 245 -1.24 -3.86 14.07
N GLU A 246 -1.34 -5.15 13.81
CA GLU A 246 -0.29 -6.11 14.11
C GLU A 246 0.35 -6.63 12.81
N GLY A 247 1.66 -6.87 12.85
CA GLY A 247 2.40 -7.42 11.72
C GLY A 247 2.31 -6.55 10.47
N THR A 248 1.75 -7.09 9.39
CA THR A 248 1.55 -6.40 8.10
C THR A 248 0.18 -5.74 7.96
N GLU A 249 -0.68 -5.81 8.97
CA GLU A 249 -1.98 -5.16 8.97
C GLU A 249 -1.81 -3.64 8.95
N GLU A 250 -2.64 -2.94 8.19
CA GLU A 250 -2.66 -1.48 8.16
C GLU A 250 -3.82 -0.90 8.95
N TYR A 251 -4.86 -1.68 9.19
CA TYR A 251 -6.02 -1.33 10.01
C TYR A 251 -6.56 -2.55 10.75
N LYS A 252 -7.30 -2.29 11.83
CA LYS A 252 -8.07 -3.30 12.55
C LYS A 252 -9.50 -3.36 12.02
N THR A 253 -10.03 -4.56 11.86
CA THR A 253 -11.47 -4.75 11.62
C THR A 253 -12.16 -4.92 12.96
N ILE A 254 -13.12 -4.04 13.25
CA ILE A 254 -13.87 -4.01 14.51
C ILE A 254 -15.29 -4.50 14.25
N GLU A 255 -15.69 -5.60 14.90
CA GLU A 255 -17.04 -6.12 14.81
C GLU A 255 -17.93 -5.44 15.87
N LEU A 256 -18.99 -4.79 15.38
CA LEU A 256 -19.99 -4.12 16.20
C LEU A 256 -21.37 -4.70 15.90
N SER A 257 -22.05 -5.22 16.91
CA SER A 257 -23.30 -5.93 16.74
C SER A 257 -24.45 -5.25 17.49
N PHE A 258 -25.54 -4.98 16.78
CA PHE A 258 -26.81 -4.64 17.42
C PHE A 258 -27.44 -5.90 18.05
N ASN A 259 -28.23 -5.70 19.11
CA ASN A 259 -28.95 -6.80 19.74
C ASN A 259 -30.21 -7.14 18.93
N SER A 260 -30.27 -8.35 18.38
CA SER A 260 -31.39 -8.81 17.55
C SER A 260 -32.73 -8.91 18.29
N GLU A 261 -32.70 -9.23 19.59
CA GLU A 261 -33.92 -9.30 20.41
C GLU A 261 -34.51 -7.90 20.64
N GLU A 262 -33.65 -6.90 20.87
CA GLU A 262 -34.02 -5.52 21.01
C GLU A 262 -34.64 -4.95 19.72
N ILE A 263 -34.03 -5.30 18.57
CA ILE A 263 -34.54 -4.94 17.25
C ILE A 263 -35.97 -5.46 17.05
N ASN A 264 -36.18 -6.75 17.31
CA ASN A 264 -37.51 -7.37 17.13
C ASN A 264 -38.54 -6.77 18.04
N LYS A 265 -38.18 -6.47 19.31
CA LYS A 265 -39.07 -5.83 20.26
C LYS A 265 -39.55 -4.45 19.79
N TYR A 266 -38.64 -3.60 19.35
CA TYR A 266 -38.99 -2.24 18.91
C TYR A 266 -39.69 -2.22 17.53
N GLU A 267 -39.47 -3.21 16.70
CA GLU A 267 -40.19 -3.39 15.45
C GLU A 267 -41.67 -3.74 15.73
N ASP A 268 -41.94 -4.64 16.68
CA ASP A 268 -43.28 -5.03 17.07
C ASP A 268 -44.05 -3.82 17.66
N GLU A 269 -43.39 -3.05 18.53
CA GLU A 269 -43.98 -1.84 19.10
C GLU A 269 -44.29 -0.75 18.03
N SER A 270 -43.49 -0.65 16.97
CA SER A 270 -43.73 0.32 15.89
C SER A 270 -44.89 -0.10 14.98
N ASN A 271 -45.11 -1.39 14.80
CA ASN A 271 -46.21 -1.94 14.02
C ASN A 271 -47.56 -1.83 14.77
N GLU A 272 -47.56 -1.95 16.12
CA GLU A 272 -48.76 -1.79 16.93
C GLU A 272 -49.23 -0.32 17.01
N SER A 273 -48.33 0.66 16.85
CA SER A 273 -48.67 2.07 16.88
C SER A 273 -49.31 2.59 15.60
N ASP A 274 -49.11 1.94 14.47
CA ASP A 274 -49.72 2.30 13.18
C ASP A 274 -51.14 1.71 13.00
N ASP A 275 -51.48 0.65 13.77
CA ASP A 275 -52.80 0.00 13.69
C ASP A 275 -53.85 0.65 14.61
N SER A 276 -53.45 1.63 15.44
CA SER A 276 -54.37 2.27 16.42
C SER A 276 -54.98 3.62 15.99
N SER A 277 -54.84 4.01 14.73
CA SER A 277 -55.48 5.25 14.21
C SER A 277 -56.42 4.97 13.01
N GLY A 278 -57.47 4.18 13.27
CA GLY A 278 -58.47 3.94 12.26
C GLY A 278 -59.71 3.22 12.76
N SER A 279 -60.40 3.80 13.72
CA SER A 279 -61.82 3.48 13.93
C SER A 279 -62.58 4.75 14.29
N ASP A 280 -63.45 5.16 13.41
CA ASP A 280 -64.84 5.46 13.67
C ASP A 280 -65.50 6.19 12.48
N LYS A 281 -66.54 5.59 12.07
CA LYS A 281 -67.89 5.99 11.80
C LYS A 281 -68.45 5.80 10.40
N ASP A 282 -69.35 4.90 10.45
CA ASP A 282 -70.79 4.98 10.15
C ASP A 282 -71.24 4.85 8.67
N ASP A 283 -71.92 3.72 8.56
CA ASP A 283 -73.33 3.52 8.11
C ASP A 283 -73.73 3.73 6.64
N LYS A 284 -74.30 2.61 6.25
CA LYS A 284 -75.53 2.42 5.42
C LYS A 284 -75.39 2.01 3.98
N GLU A 285 -75.83 0.80 3.88
CA GLU A 285 -76.90 0.23 3.05
C GLU A 285 -76.75 0.07 1.54
N LYS A 286 -76.84 -1.21 1.27
CA LYS A 286 -77.73 -1.90 0.29
C LYS A 286 -77.34 -2.05 -1.15
N LYS A 287 -77.30 -3.30 -1.41
CA LYS A 287 -78.04 -4.16 -2.34
C LYS A 287 -77.41 -4.54 -3.65
N ASP A 288 -77.24 -5.85 -3.66
CA ASP A 288 -77.72 -6.88 -4.60
C ASP A 288 -77.16 -6.97 -6.00
N ARG A 289 -76.78 -8.23 -6.20
CA ARG A 289 -76.89 -9.07 -7.40
C ARG A 289 -75.70 -9.03 -8.32
N ASP A 290 -75.17 -10.08 -8.55
CA ASP A 290 -75.47 -11.51 -8.88
C ASP A 290 -74.67 -11.89 -10.11
N ASP A 291 -74.20 -13.11 -10.07
CA ASP A 291 -73.84 -13.99 -11.17
C ASP A 291 -72.55 -13.75 -11.97
N GLY A 292 -71.72 -14.74 -11.82
CA GLY A 292 -71.57 -15.75 -12.87
C GLY A 292 -70.13 -15.94 -13.30
N ASP A 293 -69.64 -17.00 -12.86
CA ASP A 293 -69.14 -18.15 -13.59
C ASP A 293 -67.70 -18.12 -14.17
N LYS A 294 -66.96 -19.07 -13.61
CA LYS A 294 -66.02 -20.03 -14.23
C LYS A 294 -64.91 -19.54 -15.13
N GLY A 295 -63.75 -20.06 -14.79
CA GLY A 295 -63.03 -20.81 -15.79
C GLY A 295 -61.56 -20.62 -15.81
N THR A 296 -60.89 -21.60 -15.21
CA THR A 296 -59.72 -22.35 -15.69
C THR A 296 -58.43 -21.62 -16.01
N SER A 297 -57.43 -21.98 -15.22
CA SER A 297 -56.06 -22.47 -15.52
C SER A 297 -55.46 -22.13 -16.89
N GLU A 298 -54.26 -21.68 -16.85
CA GLU A 298 -53.07 -22.38 -17.36
C GLU A 298 -51.87 -21.45 -17.53
N ASP A 299 -50.77 -21.94 -16.99
CA ASP A 299 -49.40 -21.73 -17.38
C ASP A 299 -49.11 -20.94 -18.67
N HIS A 300 -48.14 -20.07 -18.60
CA HIS A 300 -46.95 -20.07 -19.45
C HIS A 300 -45.87 -19.07 -19.06
N LYS A 301 -44.75 -19.65 -18.72
CA LYS A 301 -43.34 -19.34 -19.04
C LYS A 301 -43.05 -18.07 -19.86
N SER A 302 -42.08 -17.36 -19.23
CA SER A 302 -40.89 -16.74 -19.85
C SER A 302 -41.03 -15.78 -21.02
N LYS A 303 -40.49 -14.62 -20.85
CA LYS A 303 -39.33 -14.13 -21.64
C LYS A 303 -38.85 -12.79 -21.10
N GLU A 304 -37.53 -12.74 -21.02
CA GLU A 304 -36.71 -11.55 -20.98
C GLU A 304 -37.10 -10.56 -22.07
N ASP A 305 -37.10 -9.30 -21.73
CA ASP A 305 -36.70 -8.26 -22.67
C ASP A 305 -35.97 -7.14 -21.89
N GLU A 306 -34.76 -6.94 -22.36
CA GLU A 306 -33.85 -5.86 -22.03
C GLU A 306 -34.48 -4.53 -22.49
N ASP A 307 -34.49 -3.56 -21.61
CA ASP A 307 -34.48 -2.15 -22.01
C ASP A 307 -33.27 -1.45 -21.38
N LYS A 308 -32.32 -1.19 -22.27
CA LYS A 308 -31.20 -0.30 -22.06
C LYS A 308 -31.71 1.13 -21.98
N GLU A 309 -31.55 1.76 -20.84
CA GLU A 309 -31.42 3.22 -20.76
C GLU A 309 -29.98 3.55 -20.42
N ASP A 310 -29.26 4.05 -21.41
CA ASP A 310 -27.99 4.73 -21.31
C ASP A 310 -28.14 5.96 -20.43
N LYS A 311 -27.72 5.85 -19.17
CA LYS A 311 -27.28 7.00 -18.39
C LYS A 311 -25.76 7.00 -18.40
N GLU A 312 -25.19 7.89 -19.19
CA GLU A 312 -23.81 8.31 -19.05
C GLU A 312 -23.60 8.81 -17.62
N ASP A 313 -23.13 7.94 -16.76
CA ASP A 313 -22.61 8.27 -15.44
C ASP A 313 -21.13 8.58 -15.58
N ASN A 314 -20.85 9.87 -15.57
CA ASN A 314 -19.51 10.43 -15.58
C ASN A 314 -18.90 10.27 -14.17
N THR A 315 -18.81 9.03 -13.70
CA THR A 315 -18.00 8.64 -12.55
C THR A 315 -16.61 8.32 -13.07
N GLU A 316 -15.66 9.16 -12.70
CA GLU A 316 -14.24 8.85 -12.77
C GLU A 316 -14.06 7.38 -12.38
N LYS A 317 -13.53 6.56 -13.31
CA LYS A 317 -13.18 5.18 -13.05
C LYS A 317 -12.24 5.15 -11.85
N ARG A 318 -12.78 4.95 -10.66
CA ARG A 318 -12.00 4.54 -9.51
C ARG A 318 -11.29 3.25 -9.93
N VAL A 319 -9.98 3.33 -10.07
CA VAL A 319 -9.18 2.13 -10.30
C VAL A 319 -9.49 1.19 -9.15
N LYS A 320 -10.06 0.04 -9.45
CA LYS A 320 -10.35 -1.00 -8.46
C LYS A 320 -9.05 -1.32 -7.74
N ALA A 321 -8.94 -0.93 -6.48
CA ALA A 321 -7.72 -1.05 -5.71
C ALA A 321 -7.52 -2.47 -5.14
N ASP A 322 -8.63 -3.18 -4.84
CA ASP A 322 -8.62 -4.54 -4.31
C ASP A 322 -8.71 -5.58 -5.46
N LEU A 323 -7.87 -6.58 -5.39
CA LEU A 323 -7.83 -7.70 -6.32
C LEU A 323 -8.61 -8.89 -5.77
N THR A 324 -9.23 -9.65 -6.65
CA THR A 324 -9.64 -11.02 -6.33
C THR A 324 -8.42 -11.92 -6.29
N GLN A 325 -8.55 -13.09 -5.64
CA GLN A 325 -7.46 -14.07 -5.60
C GLN A 325 -7.02 -14.50 -7.01
N THR A 326 -7.97 -14.71 -7.92
CA THR A 326 -7.67 -15.08 -9.31
C THR A 326 -6.91 -13.98 -10.04
N GLU A 327 -7.32 -12.73 -9.90
CA GLU A 327 -6.62 -11.57 -10.48
C GLU A 327 -5.19 -11.46 -9.96
N ALA A 328 -5.00 -11.57 -8.64
CA ALA A 328 -3.69 -11.51 -8.02
C ALA A 328 -2.76 -12.64 -8.49
N ILE A 329 -3.28 -13.86 -8.58
CA ILE A 329 -2.51 -15.02 -9.10
C ILE A 329 -2.11 -14.80 -10.56
N ASN A 330 -3.01 -14.28 -11.39
CA ASN A 330 -2.70 -14.01 -12.81
C ASN A 330 -1.61 -12.95 -12.96
N ILE A 331 -1.63 -11.91 -12.15
CA ILE A 331 -0.56 -10.89 -12.13
C ILE A 331 0.77 -11.54 -11.76
N ILE A 332 0.82 -12.35 -10.71
CA ILE A 332 2.03 -13.04 -10.26
C ILE A 332 2.55 -13.98 -11.35
N LYS A 333 1.69 -14.77 -11.96
CA LYS A 333 2.08 -15.69 -13.05
C LYS A 333 2.67 -14.95 -14.24
N LYS A 334 2.06 -13.86 -14.68
CA LYS A 334 2.63 -13.01 -15.75
C LYS A 334 3.98 -12.43 -15.35
N TYR A 335 4.09 -11.92 -14.14
CA TYR A 335 5.34 -11.34 -13.63
C TYR A 335 6.49 -12.37 -13.60
N GLU A 336 6.19 -13.62 -13.25
CA GLU A 336 7.16 -14.72 -13.20
C GLU A 336 7.30 -15.48 -14.53
N ASN A 337 6.73 -14.96 -15.63
CA ASN A 337 6.74 -15.61 -16.95
C ASN A 337 6.23 -17.06 -16.92
N ASP A 338 5.11 -17.28 -16.21
CA ASP A 338 4.45 -18.58 -16.06
C ASP A 338 5.33 -19.70 -15.46
N LYS A 339 6.37 -19.34 -14.71
CA LYS A 339 7.27 -20.29 -14.04
C LYS A 339 6.64 -21.04 -12.86
N PHE A 340 5.51 -20.54 -12.32
CA PHE A 340 4.78 -21.23 -11.25
C PHE A 340 3.86 -22.29 -11.80
N GLU A 341 4.20 -23.55 -11.56
CA GLU A 341 3.25 -24.64 -11.74
C GLU A 341 2.28 -24.68 -10.54
N SER A 342 1.01 -24.48 -10.81
CA SER A 342 -0.04 -24.33 -9.78
C SER A 342 -0.20 -25.53 -8.83
N LYS A 343 0.28 -26.71 -9.23
CA LYS A 343 0.26 -27.94 -8.40
C LYS A 343 1.30 -27.94 -7.26
N ASP A 344 2.36 -27.13 -7.38
CA ASP A 344 3.46 -27.12 -6.43
C ASP A 344 3.37 -25.99 -5.41
N TYR A 345 2.46 -25.04 -5.63
CA TYR A 345 2.31 -23.84 -4.81
C TYR A 345 0.85 -23.52 -4.52
N SER A 346 0.59 -23.02 -3.33
CA SER A 346 -0.68 -22.42 -2.95
C SER A 346 -0.52 -20.93 -2.73
N PHE A 347 -1.55 -20.17 -3.15
CA PHE A 347 -1.59 -18.71 -3.07
C PHE A 347 -2.67 -18.30 -2.09
N GLU A 348 -2.33 -17.43 -1.16
CA GLU A 348 -3.24 -16.92 -0.14
C GLU A 348 -3.25 -15.39 -0.19
N LEU A 349 -4.32 -14.82 -0.76
CA LEU A 349 -4.54 -13.38 -0.77
C LEU A 349 -4.96 -12.93 0.62
N GLN A 350 -4.20 -12.00 1.19
CA GLN A 350 -4.53 -11.35 2.45
C GLN A 350 -5.63 -10.31 2.25
N PRO A 351 -6.37 -9.93 3.31
CA PRO A 351 -7.30 -8.80 3.22
C PRO A 351 -6.61 -7.56 2.66
N TYR A 352 -7.34 -6.81 1.82
CA TYR A 352 -6.81 -5.60 1.18
C TYR A 352 -6.31 -4.60 2.21
N GLN A 353 -5.14 -4.04 1.96
CA GLN A 353 -4.51 -3.06 2.84
C GLN A 353 -4.79 -1.65 2.34
N SER A 354 -5.04 -0.72 3.26
CA SER A 354 -5.32 0.68 2.93
C SER A 354 -4.17 1.43 2.25
N SER A 355 -2.96 0.86 2.25
CA SER A 355 -1.80 1.34 1.48
C SER A 355 -1.94 1.22 -0.04
N GLY A 356 -3.02 0.61 -0.54
CA GLY A 356 -3.18 0.27 -1.95
C GLY A 356 -2.47 -1.02 -2.35
N GLU A 357 -1.95 -1.79 -1.39
CA GLU A 357 -1.26 -3.05 -1.63
C GLU A 357 -2.17 -4.26 -1.41
N ASN A 358 -2.06 -5.20 -2.34
CA ASN A 358 -2.62 -6.55 -2.18
C ASN A 358 -1.47 -7.50 -1.86
N ILE A 359 -1.54 -8.16 -0.72
CA ILE A 359 -0.49 -9.05 -0.23
C ILE A 359 -0.89 -10.49 -0.51
N VAL A 360 -0.02 -11.23 -1.22
CA VAL A 360 -0.21 -12.64 -1.53
C VAL A 360 0.93 -13.46 -0.93
N LYS A 361 0.58 -14.37 -0.04
CA LYS A 361 1.52 -15.35 0.51
C LYS A 361 1.53 -16.60 -0.36
N VAL A 362 2.72 -17.02 -0.77
CA VAL A 362 2.92 -18.23 -1.58
C VAL A 362 3.57 -19.30 -0.73
N LYS A 363 2.91 -20.43 -0.60
CA LYS A 363 3.37 -21.58 0.15
C LYS A 363 3.69 -22.73 -0.80
N ASN A 364 4.69 -23.54 -0.48
CA ASN A 364 4.99 -24.76 -1.21
C ASN A 364 4.01 -25.89 -0.88
N ASN A 365 4.16 -27.04 -1.53
CA ASN A 365 3.33 -28.22 -1.32
C ASN A 365 3.39 -28.82 0.11
N LYS A 366 4.36 -28.39 0.94
CA LYS A 366 4.47 -28.73 2.37
C LYS A 366 3.84 -27.66 3.27
N GLY A 367 3.16 -26.67 2.72
CA GLY A 367 2.54 -25.58 3.47
C GLY A 367 3.50 -24.53 4.03
N LYS A 368 4.81 -24.59 3.67
CA LYS A 368 5.81 -23.64 4.12
C LYS A 368 5.77 -22.40 3.24
N LEU A 369 5.73 -21.20 3.86
CA LEU A 369 5.87 -19.92 3.17
C LEU A 369 7.20 -19.87 2.43
N VAL A 370 7.16 -19.55 1.13
CA VAL A 370 8.35 -19.39 0.27
C VAL A 370 8.51 -17.98 -0.24
N TYR A 371 7.41 -17.32 -0.62
CA TYR A 371 7.43 -15.96 -1.13
C TYR A 371 6.26 -15.14 -0.59
N THR A 372 6.46 -13.83 -0.53
CA THR A 372 5.38 -12.86 -0.34
C THR A 372 5.44 -11.87 -1.48
N TYR A 373 4.31 -11.67 -2.17
CA TYR A 373 4.15 -10.65 -3.19
C TYR A 373 3.30 -9.52 -2.66
N ARG A 374 3.74 -8.29 -2.91
CA ARG A 374 2.98 -7.07 -2.64
C ARG A 374 2.65 -6.43 -3.98
N ILE A 375 1.37 -6.35 -4.30
CA ILE A 375 0.87 -5.83 -5.58
C ILE A 375 0.20 -4.50 -5.30
N ASN A 376 0.82 -3.41 -5.74
CA ASN A 376 0.28 -2.08 -5.63
C ASN A 376 -0.49 -1.74 -6.91
N THR A 377 -1.81 -1.82 -6.87
CA THR A 377 -2.68 -1.63 -8.02
C THR A 377 -2.74 -0.20 -8.52
N PRO A 378 -2.77 0.85 -7.69
CA PRO A 378 -2.75 2.23 -8.14
C PRO A 378 -1.57 2.57 -9.05
N ILE A 379 -0.41 2.01 -8.78
CA ILE A 379 0.82 2.28 -9.52
C ILE A 379 1.28 1.11 -10.39
N LYS A 380 0.51 0.02 -10.45
CA LYS A 380 0.79 -1.21 -11.21
C LYS A 380 2.18 -1.78 -10.95
N PHE A 381 2.52 -1.91 -9.69
CA PHE A 381 3.83 -2.35 -9.25
C PHE A 381 3.75 -3.61 -8.39
N ILE A 382 4.66 -4.56 -8.60
CA ILE A 382 4.78 -5.79 -7.82
C ILE A 382 6.15 -5.89 -7.17
N TYR A 383 6.15 -6.35 -5.93
CA TYR A 383 7.34 -6.50 -5.09
C TYR A 383 7.35 -7.91 -4.48
N LYS A 384 8.46 -8.61 -4.57
CA LYS A 384 8.63 -10.00 -4.12
C LYS A 384 9.68 -10.09 -3.03
N THR A 385 9.35 -10.78 -1.95
CA THR A 385 10.26 -11.12 -0.86
C THR A 385 10.31 -12.64 -0.63
N ASP A 386 11.38 -13.10 0.02
CA ASP A 386 11.49 -14.48 0.49
C ASP A 386 10.73 -14.72 1.81
N SER A 387 10.87 -15.93 2.37
CA SER A 387 10.23 -16.32 3.64
C SER A 387 10.69 -15.49 4.85
N ASP A 388 11.86 -14.89 4.79
CA ASP A 388 12.46 -14.06 5.84
C ASP A 388 12.27 -12.56 5.58
N ASN A 389 11.41 -12.24 4.61
CA ASN A 389 11.07 -10.86 4.19
C ASN A 389 12.24 -10.11 3.51
N ASN A 390 13.24 -10.84 3.01
CA ASN A 390 14.31 -10.25 2.22
C ASN A 390 13.83 -10.03 0.78
N TYR A 391 14.23 -8.89 0.21
CA TYR A 391 13.91 -8.53 -1.17
C TYR A 391 14.47 -9.54 -2.18
N ILE A 392 13.66 -9.94 -3.15
CA ILE A 392 14.08 -10.78 -4.29
C ILE A 392 14.04 -9.99 -5.59
N SER A 393 12.88 -9.43 -5.92
CA SER A 393 12.66 -8.71 -7.17
C SER A 393 11.47 -7.77 -7.09
N SER A 394 11.38 -6.87 -8.06
CA SER A 394 10.21 -6.00 -8.24
C SER A 394 10.08 -5.54 -9.67
N GLY A 395 8.91 -5.05 -10.06
CA GLY A 395 8.68 -4.55 -11.40
C GLY A 395 7.29 -3.98 -11.59
N VAL A 396 7.10 -3.36 -12.75
CA VAL A 396 5.79 -2.94 -13.22
C VAL A 396 5.11 -4.13 -13.89
N TYR A 397 3.83 -4.32 -13.65
CA TYR A 397 3.03 -5.32 -14.36
C TYR A 397 2.04 -4.64 -15.32
N GLU A 398 1.77 -5.29 -16.44
CA GLU A 398 0.72 -4.87 -17.35
C GLU A 398 -0.64 -5.22 -16.74
N GLY A 399 -1.62 -4.34 -16.91
CA GLY A 399 -2.96 -4.52 -16.38
C GLY A 399 -3.58 -5.85 -16.77
N ILE A 400 -4.52 -6.33 -15.94
CA ILE A 400 -5.30 -7.56 -16.14
C ILE A 400 -6.13 -7.43 -17.42
#